data_c7a03240fcf844633a5bead4e744dbd8
#
_entry.id   c7a03240fcf844633a5bead4e744dbd8
#
_cell.length_a   1.000
_cell.length_b   1.000
_cell.length_c   1.000
_cell.angle_alpha   90.00
_cell.angle_beta   90.00
_cell.angle_gamma   90.00
#
_symmetry.space_group_name_H-M   'P 1'
#
loop_
_entity.id
_entity.type
_entity.pdbx_description
1 polymer ?
#
loop_
_entity_poly.entity_id
_entity_poly.type
_entity_poly.pdbx_seq_one_letter_code
_entity_poly.pdbx_strand_id
1 'polypeptide(L)'
;MLPPDYWENKVAFVGASLPGLMDLRNTPVQETFAGVEIHANVMHSVLNNEFVYVTDESSTFYSILLICIFMGMMISFPKKPFYALPIPLLGVIGWIVYANFQFITNLTMLEVVRPVLSMIGTFGGIFLYNY
;
A
#
# COMPACT_ATOMS: atom_id res chain seq x y z
N MET A 1 -43.92 -12.52 9.81
CA MET A 1 -43.57 -11.28 10.53
C MET A 1 -42.27 -11.53 11.25
N LEU A 2 -41.34 -10.59 11.21
CA LEU A 2 -40.09 -10.66 11.98
C LEU A 2 -40.39 -10.42 13.45
N PRO A 3 -39.67 -11.06 14.39
CA PRO A 3 -39.84 -10.84 15.82
C PRO A 3 -39.46 -9.37 16.16
N PRO A 4 -40.05 -8.76 17.20
CA PRO A 4 -39.81 -7.35 17.57
C PRO A 4 -38.34 -7.06 17.87
N ASP A 5 -37.59 -8.02 18.40
CA ASP A 5 -36.19 -7.90 18.76
C ASP A 5 -35.21 -8.09 17.59
N TYR A 6 -35.74 -8.37 16.37
CA TYR A 6 -34.90 -8.65 15.20
C TYR A 6 -33.95 -7.51 14.84
N TRP A 7 -34.36 -6.28 15.08
CA TRP A 7 -33.60 -5.06 14.76
C TRP A 7 -32.77 -4.54 15.92
N GLU A 8 -32.86 -5.18 17.08
CA GLU A 8 -32.10 -4.74 18.25
C GLU A 8 -30.58 -4.86 18.02
N ASN A 9 -29.83 -3.82 18.29
CA ASN A 9 -28.38 -3.71 18.06
C ASN A 9 -27.92 -3.91 16.60
N LYS A 10 -28.82 -3.69 15.62
CA LYS A 10 -28.50 -3.77 14.18
C LYS A 10 -28.65 -2.42 13.52
N VAL A 11 -27.75 -2.13 12.58
CA VAL A 11 -27.85 -1.00 11.67
C VAL A 11 -28.39 -1.52 10.34
N ALA A 12 -29.50 -0.96 9.88
CA ALA A 12 -30.09 -1.31 8.61
C ALA A 12 -29.87 -0.20 7.58
N PHE A 13 -29.28 -0.54 6.45
CA PHE A 13 -29.16 0.35 5.30
C PHE A 13 -30.26 0.03 4.31
N VAL A 14 -30.99 1.08 3.89
CA VAL A 14 -32.04 0.95 2.89
C VAL A 14 -31.63 1.77 1.67
N GLY A 15 -31.56 1.13 0.53
CA GLY A 15 -31.16 1.77 -0.72
C GLY A 15 -31.61 0.98 -1.95
N ALA A 16 -31.58 1.64 -3.11
CA ALA A 16 -31.93 1.04 -4.38
C ALA A 16 -30.77 0.24 -4.94
N SER A 17 -31.01 -1.04 -5.26
CA SER A 17 -30.02 -1.93 -5.87
C SER A 17 -30.32 -2.30 -7.33
N LEU A 18 -31.47 -1.81 -7.88
CA LEU A 18 -31.89 -2.19 -9.23
C LEU A 18 -31.29 -1.25 -10.30
N PRO A 19 -30.85 -1.80 -11.44
CA PRO A 19 -30.47 -1.02 -12.61
C PRO A 19 -31.65 -0.10 -13.04
N GLY A 20 -31.39 1.19 -13.11
CA GLY A 20 -32.44 2.19 -13.47
C GLY A 20 -32.84 3.13 -12.34
N LEU A 21 -32.52 2.83 -11.08
CA LEU A 21 -32.76 3.74 -9.95
C LEU A 21 -31.55 4.68 -9.66
N MET A 22 -30.56 4.72 -10.56
CA MET A 22 -29.42 5.64 -10.62
C MET A 22 -28.47 5.65 -9.39
N ASP A 23 -28.53 4.67 -8.50
CA ASP A 23 -27.61 4.55 -7.37
C ASP A 23 -26.52 3.50 -7.58
N LEU A 24 -26.17 3.23 -8.84
CA LEU A 24 -25.05 2.38 -9.19
C LEU A 24 -23.79 3.22 -9.36
N ARG A 25 -22.71 2.81 -8.71
CA ARG A 25 -21.42 3.48 -8.74
C ARG A 25 -20.32 2.53 -9.23
N ASN A 26 -19.39 3.07 -10.01
CA ASN A 26 -18.21 2.33 -10.40
C ASN A 26 -17.21 2.33 -9.23
N THR A 27 -16.74 1.15 -8.86
CA THR A 27 -15.70 0.98 -7.86
C THR A 27 -14.48 0.31 -8.49
N PRO A 28 -13.28 0.43 -7.90
CA PRO A 28 -12.07 -0.25 -8.40
C PRO A 28 -12.18 -1.78 -8.40
N VAL A 29 -13.14 -2.34 -7.65
CA VAL A 29 -13.31 -3.79 -7.48
C VAL A 29 -14.42 -4.33 -8.40
N GLN A 30 -15.42 -3.50 -8.72
CA GLN A 30 -16.58 -3.92 -9.51
C GLN A 30 -17.16 -2.73 -10.30
N GLU A 31 -17.51 -2.96 -11.57
CA GLU A 31 -18.02 -1.92 -12.46
C GLU A 31 -19.41 -1.37 -12.05
N THR A 32 -20.21 -2.18 -11.38
CA THR A 32 -21.54 -1.78 -10.92
C THR A 32 -21.74 -2.22 -9.47
N PHE A 33 -21.70 -1.25 -8.56
CA PHE A 33 -21.86 -1.46 -7.14
C PHE A 33 -23.02 -0.58 -6.62
N ALA A 34 -23.91 -1.14 -5.81
CA ALA A 34 -24.99 -0.36 -5.24
C ALA A 34 -24.45 0.66 -4.23
N GLY A 35 -24.87 1.92 -4.31
CA GLY A 35 -24.39 2.97 -3.42
C GLY A 35 -24.62 2.66 -1.94
N VAL A 36 -25.74 2.00 -1.63
CA VAL A 36 -26.06 1.55 -0.26
C VAL A 36 -25.03 0.57 0.29
N GLU A 37 -24.47 -0.31 -0.55
CA GLU A 37 -23.45 -1.27 -0.13
C GLU A 37 -22.11 -0.59 0.17
N ILE A 38 -21.79 0.52 -0.54
CA ILE A 38 -20.61 1.33 -0.24
C ILE A 38 -20.71 1.89 1.19
N HIS A 39 -21.87 2.44 1.55
CA HIS A 39 -22.11 2.96 2.90
C HIS A 39 -22.08 1.88 3.96
N ALA A 40 -22.61 0.68 3.66
CA ALA A 40 -22.54 -0.47 4.57
C ALA A 40 -21.07 -0.92 4.79
N ASN A 41 -20.24 -0.96 3.74
CA ASN A 41 -18.82 -1.30 3.85
C ASN A 41 -18.04 -0.25 4.65
N VAL A 42 -18.31 1.04 4.43
CA VAL A 42 -17.69 2.11 5.23
C VAL A 42 -18.06 1.98 6.71
N MET A 43 -19.34 1.73 6.99
CA MET A 43 -19.79 1.54 8.38
C MET A 43 -19.15 0.30 9.03
N HIS A 44 -19.01 -0.78 8.27
CA HIS A 44 -18.31 -1.99 8.72
C HIS A 44 -16.85 -1.68 9.10
N SER A 45 -16.11 -0.97 8.23
CA SER A 45 -14.74 -0.56 8.51
C SER A 45 -14.63 0.34 9.75
N VAL A 46 -15.59 1.26 9.94
CA VAL A 46 -15.64 2.14 11.13
C VAL A 46 -15.86 1.34 12.41
N LEU A 47 -16.81 0.38 12.39
CA LEU A 47 -17.16 -0.42 13.56
C LEU A 47 -16.01 -1.39 13.96
N ASN A 48 -15.26 -1.88 12.98
CA ASN A 48 -14.16 -2.81 13.21
C ASN A 48 -12.79 -2.12 13.36
N ASN A 49 -12.72 -0.79 13.26
CA ASN A 49 -11.47 -0.03 13.20
C ASN A 49 -10.50 -0.49 12.07
N GLU A 50 -11.06 -0.96 10.96
CA GLU A 50 -10.31 -1.40 9.79
C GLU A 50 -10.03 -0.21 8.86
N PHE A 51 -9.12 0.66 9.27
CA PHE A 51 -8.69 1.79 8.47
C PHE A 51 -7.34 1.50 7.80
N VAL A 52 -7.20 1.98 6.57
CA VAL A 52 -5.91 1.99 5.90
C VAL A 52 -5.13 3.21 6.37
N TYR A 53 -3.96 2.97 6.97
CA TYR A 53 -3.05 4.00 7.42
C TYR A 53 -2.01 4.29 6.34
N VAL A 54 -1.77 5.55 6.06
CA VAL A 54 -0.67 6.00 5.19
C VAL A 54 0.52 6.34 6.07
N THR A 55 1.70 5.86 5.69
CA THR A 55 2.93 6.14 6.43
C THR A 55 3.23 7.64 6.44
N ASP A 56 3.62 8.15 7.60
CA ASP A 56 4.02 9.54 7.78
C ASP A 56 5.25 9.89 6.93
N GLU A 57 5.29 11.14 6.46
CA GLU A 57 6.34 11.65 5.57
C GLU A 57 7.74 11.58 6.22
N SER A 58 7.83 11.85 7.52
CA SER A 58 9.06 11.74 8.30
C SER A 58 9.58 10.29 8.33
N SER A 59 8.69 9.34 8.54
CA SER A 59 9.01 7.90 8.57
C SER A 59 9.53 7.41 7.22
N THR A 60 8.90 7.88 6.14
CA THR A 60 9.32 7.61 4.76
C THR A 60 10.72 8.17 4.49
N PHE A 61 10.98 9.41 4.91
CA PHE A 61 12.30 10.05 4.76
C PHE A 61 13.42 9.26 5.47
N TYR A 62 13.22 8.88 6.73
CA TYR A 62 14.22 8.07 7.47
C TYR A 62 14.44 6.70 6.83
N SER A 63 13.39 6.07 6.33
CA SER A 63 13.49 4.79 5.61
C SER A 63 14.36 4.91 4.36
N ILE A 64 14.14 5.96 3.56
CA ILE A 64 14.92 6.24 2.34
C ILE A 64 16.39 6.46 2.71
N LEU A 65 16.66 7.28 3.72
CA LEU A 65 18.02 7.60 4.16
C LEU A 65 18.77 6.33 4.60
N LEU A 66 18.12 5.48 5.38
CA LEU A 66 18.68 4.21 5.87
C LEU A 66 18.95 3.24 4.71
N ILE A 67 18.04 3.13 3.76
CA ILE A 67 18.17 2.33 2.55
C ILE A 67 19.36 2.82 1.71
N CYS A 68 19.49 4.13 1.48
CA CYS A 68 20.58 4.71 0.70
C CYS A 68 21.94 4.43 1.34
N ILE A 69 22.06 4.57 2.66
CA ILE A 69 23.30 4.27 3.39
C ILE A 69 23.66 2.79 3.27
N PHE A 70 22.70 1.90 3.53
CA PHE A 70 22.91 0.46 3.48
C PHE A 70 23.27 -0.01 2.06
N MET A 71 22.52 0.45 1.05
CA MET A 71 22.80 0.14 -0.35
C MET A 71 24.16 0.69 -0.79
N GLY A 72 24.50 1.93 -0.39
CA GLY A 72 25.79 2.54 -0.68
C GLY A 72 26.97 1.70 -0.14
N MET A 73 26.86 1.24 1.10
CA MET A 73 27.85 0.33 1.68
C MET A 73 27.95 -0.98 0.89
N MET A 74 26.81 -1.63 0.60
CA MET A 74 26.79 -2.91 -0.11
C MET A 74 27.38 -2.82 -1.52
N ILE A 75 27.11 -1.74 -2.25
CA ILE A 75 27.60 -1.53 -3.62
C ILE A 75 29.11 -1.21 -3.63
N SER A 76 29.64 -0.63 -2.56
CA SER A 76 31.07 -0.28 -2.45
C SER A 76 32.00 -1.48 -2.22
N PHE A 77 31.49 -2.63 -1.76
CA PHE A 77 32.31 -3.83 -1.51
C PHE A 77 32.82 -4.54 -2.77
N PRO A 78 32.00 -4.75 -3.83
CA PRO A 78 32.46 -5.48 -5.00
C PRO A 78 33.47 -4.67 -5.83
N LYS A 79 34.65 -5.27 -6.09
CA LYS A 79 35.69 -4.66 -6.96
C LYS A 79 35.33 -4.68 -8.44
N LYS A 80 34.35 -5.48 -8.87
CA LYS A 80 33.91 -5.58 -10.27
C LYS A 80 32.45 -5.15 -10.40
N PRO A 81 32.12 -4.32 -11.40
CA PRO A 81 30.77 -3.76 -11.55
C PRO A 81 29.70 -4.83 -11.74
N PHE A 82 30.05 -5.95 -12.33
CA PHE A 82 29.11 -7.05 -12.60
C PHE A 82 28.49 -7.64 -11.33
N TYR A 83 29.26 -7.70 -10.23
CA TYR A 83 28.74 -8.20 -8.93
C TYR A 83 27.90 -7.16 -8.16
N ALA A 84 27.98 -5.91 -8.53
CA ALA A 84 27.16 -4.84 -7.92
C ALA A 84 25.74 -4.76 -8.51
N LEU A 85 25.53 -5.24 -9.76
CA LEU A 85 24.24 -5.20 -10.46
C LEU A 85 23.06 -5.87 -9.73
N PRO A 86 23.20 -7.08 -9.12
CA PRO A 86 22.08 -7.72 -8.44
C PRO A 86 21.64 -7.03 -7.15
N ILE A 87 22.48 -6.20 -6.55
CA ILE A 87 22.21 -5.57 -5.24
C ILE A 87 20.97 -4.64 -5.30
N PRO A 88 20.90 -3.65 -6.21
CA PRO A 88 19.72 -2.79 -6.30
C PRO A 88 18.46 -3.56 -6.71
N LEU A 89 18.59 -4.58 -7.57
CA LEU A 89 17.45 -5.40 -8.00
C LEU A 89 16.85 -6.16 -6.80
N LEU A 90 17.69 -6.80 -5.99
CA LEU A 90 17.25 -7.50 -4.77
C LEU A 90 16.67 -6.51 -3.75
N GLY A 91 17.25 -5.32 -3.63
CA GLY A 91 16.74 -4.25 -2.77
C GLY A 91 15.34 -3.81 -3.16
N VAL A 92 15.09 -3.56 -4.45
CA VAL A 92 13.77 -3.18 -4.98
C VAL A 92 12.73 -4.28 -4.75
N ILE A 93 13.08 -5.53 -5.08
CA ILE A 93 12.18 -6.68 -4.86
C ILE A 93 11.87 -6.82 -3.36
N GLY A 94 12.87 -6.74 -2.50
CA GLY A 94 12.71 -6.83 -1.05
C GLY A 94 11.81 -5.72 -0.50
N TRP A 95 11.96 -4.49 -1.01
CA TRP A 95 11.11 -3.38 -0.59
C TRP A 95 9.65 -3.56 -1.02
N ILE A 96 9.39 -4.01 -2.24
CA ILE A 96 8.04 -4.29 -2.73
C ILE A 96 7.38 -5.41 -1.90
N VAL A 97 8.10 -6.49 -1.63
CA VAL A 97 7.60 -7.58 -0.79
C VAL A 97 7.30 -7.10 0.63
N TYR A 98 8.18 -6.29 1.22
CA TYR A 98 7.97 -5.70 2.54
C TYR A 98 6.76 -4.77 2.58
N ALA A 99 6.57 -3.92 1.55
CA ALA A 99 5.42 -3.03 1.45
C ALA A 99 4.10 -3.81 1.36
N ASN A 100 4.07 -4.88 0.54
CA ASN A 100 2.91 -5.77 0.48
C ASN A 100 2.63 -6.48 1.81
N PHE A 101 3.67 -6.96 2.49
CA PHE A 101 3.52 -7.59 3.79
C PHE A 101 2.93 -6.62 4.82
N GLN A 102 3.42 -5.39 4.88
CA GLN A 102 2.88 -4.35 5.78
C GLN A 102 1.43 -3.99 5.47
N PHE A 103 1.07 -3.94 4.19
CA PHE A 103 -0.31 -3.72 3.81
C PHE A 103 -1.24 -4.85 4.25
N ILE A 104 -0.83 -6.11 4.07
CA ILE A 104 -1.66 -7.28 4.43
C ILE A 104 -1.78 -7.43 5.96
N THR A 105 -0.71 -7.18 6.72
CA THR A 105 -0.69 -7.43 8.17
C THR A 105 -1.20 -6.25 8.99
N ASN A 106 -0.88 -5.03 8.60
CA ASN A 106 -1.12 -3.81 9.39
C ASN A 106 -2.04 -2.80 8.70
N LEU A 107 -2.58 -3.12 7.52
CA LEU A 107 -3.34 -2.17 6.68
C LEU A 107 -2.59 -0.84 6.45
N THR A 108 -1.25 -0.89 6.44
CA THR A 108 -0.40 0.28 6.31
C THR A 108 0.13 0.39 4.88
N MET A 109 -0.21 1.48 4.19
CA MET A 109 0.32 1.80 2.88
C MET A 109 1.69 2.45 3.01
N LEU A 110 2.74 1.70 2.64
CA LEU A 110 4.09 2.23 2.50
C LEU A 110 4.27 2.87 1.13
N GLU A 111 5.01 3.95 1.10
CA GLU A 111 5.42 4.54 -0.16
C GLU A 111 6.47 3.67 -0.87
N VAL A 112 6.24 3.38 -2.16
CA VAL A 112 7.11 2.51 -2.94
C VAL A 112 7.99 3.31 -3.91
N VAL A 113 7.45 4.36 -4.50
CA VAL A 113 8.09 5.08 -5.61
C VAL A 113 9.38 5.78 -5.19
N ARG A 114 9.34 6.59 -4.13
CA ARG A 114 10.53 7.36 -3.68
C ARG A 114 11.67 6.44 -3.22
N PRO A 115 11.47 5.39 -2.38
CA PRO A 115 12.53 4.45 -2.04
C PRO A 115 13.14 3.74 -3.25
N VAL A 116 12.33 3.29 -4.20
CA VAL A 116 12.82 2.63 -5.42
C VAL A 116 13.66 3.58 -6.26
N LEU A 117 13.20 4.81 -6.49
CA LEU A 117 13.99 5.82 -7.21
C LEU A 117 15.29 6.16 -6.50
N SER A 118 15.30 6.21 -5.17
CA SER A 118 16.51 6.46 -4.39
C SER A 118 17.52 5.31 -4.48
N MET A 119 17.07 4.05 -4.51
CA MET A 119 17.93 2.88 -4.73
C MET A 119 18.60 2.93 -6.10
N ILE A 120 17.83 3.23 -7.16
CA ILE A 120 18.35 3.36 -8.53
C ILE A 120 19.33 4.52 -8.63
N GLY A 121 18.99 5.68 -8.05
CA GLY A 121 19.86 6.86 -8.02
C GLY A 121 21.17 6.62 -7.29
N THR A 122 21.12 5.96 -6.13
CA THR A 122 22.31 5.58 -5.35
C THR A 122 23.22 4.65 -6.14
N PHE A 123 22.64 3.63 -6.78
CA PHE A 123 23.40 2.73 -7.65
C PHE A 123 24.06 3.48 -8.81
N GLY A 124 23.29 4.29 -9.54
CA GLY A 124 23.80 5.07 -10.67
C GLY A 124 24.92 6.03 -10.26
N GLY A 125 24.78 6.74 -9.14
CA GLY A 125 25.81 7.65 -8.63
C GLY A 125 27.10 6.93 -8.26
N ILE A 126 27.03 5.83 -7.53
CA ILE A 126 28.22 5.04 -7.15
C ILE A 126 28.85 4.37 -8.36
N PHE A 127 28.03 3.88 -9.29
CA PHE A 127 28.53 3.27 -10.53
C PHE A 127 29.32 4.28 -11.36
N LEU A 128 28.81 5.50 -11.56
CA LEU A 128 29.51 6.56 -12.30
C LEU A 128 30.77 7.05 -11.58
N TYR A 129 30.82 6.98 -10.25
CA TYR A 129 32.00 7.39 -9.48
C TYR A 129 33.11 6.32 -9.47
N ASN A 130 32.76 5.04 -9.43
CA ASN A 130 33.72 3.96 -9.26
C ASN A 130 34.19 3.31 -10.57
N TYR A 131 33.44 3.52 -11.65
CA TYR A 131 33.68 2.84 -12.94
C TYR A 131 33.60 3.81 -14.13
#